data_ffa279a92f4125842d244f016b18f10e
#
_entry.id   ffa279a92f4125842d244f016b18f10e
#
_cell.length_a   1.000
_cell.length_b   1.000
_cell.length_c   1.000
_cell.angle_alpha   90.00
_cell.angle_beta   90.00
_cell.angle_gamma   90.00
#
_symmetry.space_group_name_H-M   'P 1'
#
loop_
_entity.id
_entity.type
_entity.pdbx_description
1 polymer ?
#
loop_
_entity_poly.entity_id
_entity_poly.type
_entity_poly.pdbx_seq_one_letter_code
_entity_poly.pdbx_strand_id
1 'polypeptide(L)'
;MKGKFIVIEGIDGCGKTTQIDELSKWLPNSGLIKKGSKLITTREPGGSLLGKKLRGLILDNNENNKPSSLAELLLYSADRAEHVSKIISPALNNNDWVISDRFSDSTLAYQGYGRNINLEIIKNIESIVCQGVSPDLTFFLEISPEESIFRRKNEIPDRIESEGIRFLEKVNEGFKLIAKQKNWKVISASQNIKTISNQIKETLLNNFPKKND
;
A
#
# COMPACT_ATOMS: atom_id res chain seq x y z
N MET A 1 -6.00 23.88 -2.71
CA MET A 1 -4.83 22.99 -2.57
C MET A 1 -5.18 21.69 -3.27
N LYS A 2 -4.25 21.09 -4.02
CA LYS A 2 -4.44 19.75 -4.62
C LYS A 2 -4.66 18.72 -3.50
N GLY A 3 -5.48 17.70 -3.75
CA GLY A 3 -5.66 16.57 -2.84
C GLY A 3 -4.34 15.93 -2.44
N LYS A 4 -4.33 15.11 -1.39
CA LYS A 4 -3.13 14.43 -0.89
C LYS A 4 -3.28 12.93 -1.02
N PHE A 5 -2.20 12.28 -1.43
CA PHE A 5 -2.12 10.84 -1.58
C PHE A 5 -1.16 10.23 -0.56
N ILE A 6 -1.70 9.47 0.37
CA ILE A 6 -0.97 8.79 1.44
C ILE A 6 -1.01 7.28 1.19
N VAL A 7 0.13 6.62 1.34
CA VAL A 7 0.22 5.16 1.21
C VAL A 7 0.75 4.54 2.49
N ILE A 8 0.17 3.42 2.88
CA ILE A 8 0.68 2.59 3.96
C ILE A 8 1.17 1.27 3.37
N GLU A 9 2.46 1.00 3.54
CA GLU A 9 3.17 -0.18 3.03
C GLU A 9 3.65 -1.08 4.16
N GLY A 10 3.94 -2.31 3.83
CA GLY A 10 4.46 -3.34 4.72
C GLY A 10 3.89 -4.72 4.40
N ILE A 11 4.52 -5.78 4.91
CA ILE A 11 4.05 -7.16 4.73
C ILE A 11 2.70 -7.39 5.43
N ASP A 12 2.01 -8.47 5.11
CA ASP A 12 0.70 -8.75 5.69
C ASP A 12 0.82 -9.01 7.21
N GLY A 13 -0.22 -8.72 7.96
CA GLY A 13 -0.18 -8.77 9.44
C GLY A 13 0.54 -7.60 10.12
N CYS A 14 1.15 -6.63 9.40
CA CYS A 14 1.78 -5.48 10.03
C CYS A 14 0.79 -4.42 10.56
N GLY A 15 -0.52 -4.56 10.27
CA GLY A 15 -1.56 -3.69 10.82
C GLY A 15 -1.97 -2.52 9.92
N LYS A 16 -1.70 -2.55 8.62
CA LYS A 16 -2.10 -1.51 7.65
C LYS A 16 -3.57 -1.15 7.75
N THR A 17 -4.45 -2.14 7.62
CA THR A 17 -5.90 -1.95 7.66
C THR A 17 -6.34 -1.27 8.97
N THR A 18 -5.81 -1.71 10.12
CA THR A 18 -6.10 -1.11 11.43
C THR A 18 -5.72 0.36 11.47
N GLN A 19 -4.54 0.72 10.95
CA GLN A 19 -4.09 2.12 10.93
C GLN A 19 -4.88 2.98 9.94
N ILE A 20 -5.29 2.42 8.81
CA ILE A 20 -6.18 3.10 7.85
C ILE A 20 -7.54 3.38 8.50
N ASP A 21 -8.11 2.42 9.23
CA ASP A 21 -9.36 2.59 9.95
C ASP A 21 -9.27 3.69 11.03
N GLU A 22 -8.17 3.71 11.79
CA GLU A 22 -7.92 4.78 12.77
C GLU A 22 -7.75 6.16 12.11
N LEU A 23 -7.06 6.23 10.98
CA LEU A 23 -6.89 7.46 10.21
C LEU A 23 -8.20 7.93 9.58
N SER A 24 -9.02 7.00 9.09
CA SER A 24 -10.31 7.33 8.48
C SER A 24 -11.28 8.03 9.44
N LYS A 25 -11.19 7.69 10.72
CA LYS A 25 -11.98 8.33 11.79
C LYS A 25 -11.42 9.69 12.21
N TRP A 26 -10.09 9.81 12.24
CA TRP A 26 -9.42 11.00 12.76
C TRP A 26 -9.22 12.10 11.71
N LEU A 27 -8.79 11.75 10.51
CA LEU A 27 -8.31 12.70 9.50
C LEU A 27 -9.38 13.71 9.04
N PRO A 28 -10.67 13.33 8.86
CA PRO A 28 -11.72 14.29 8.51
C PRO A 28 -11.92 15.42 9.53
N ASN A 29 -11.62 15.13 10.82
CA ASN A 29 -11.78 16.09 11.92
C ASN A 29 -10.44 16.73 12.35
N SER A 30 -9.34 16.43 11.68
CA SER A 30 -8.00 16.90 12.04
C SER A 30 -7.74 18.36 11.67
N GLY A 31 -8.54 18.93 10.76
CA GLY A 31 -8.32 20.24 10.14
C GLY A 31 -7.28 20.21 9.00
N LEU A 32 -6.79 19.04 8.58
CA LEU A 32 -5.88 18.90 7.43
C LEU A 32 -6.65 18.86 6.11
N ILE A 33 -7.84 18.26 6.10
CA ILE A 33 -8.70 18.19 4.93
C ILE A 33 -9.52 19.50 4.83
N LYS A 34 -9.46 20.14 3.67
CA LYS A 34 -10.22 21.36 3.41
C LYS A 34 -11.72 21.10 3.48
N LYS A 35 -12.49 22.07 3.98
CA LYS A 35 -13.95 22.00 3.99
C LYS A 35 -14.49 21.75 2.57
N GLY A 36 -15.34 20.74 2.42
CA GLY A 36 -15.89 20.29 1.14
C GLY A 36 -15.10 19.20 0.41
N SER A 37 -13.83 18.96 0.79
CA SER A 37 -13.07 17.80 0.30
C SER A 37 -13.37 16.56 1.13
N LYS A 38 -13.20 15.39 0.52
CA LYS A 38 -13.45 14.07 1.13
C LYS A 38 -12.15 13.32 1.43
N LEU A 39 -12.27 12.33 2.26
CA LEU A 39 -11.26 11.28 2.43
C LEU A 39 -11.74 10.01 1.71
N ILE A 40 -10.92 9.49 0.81
CA ILE A 40 -11.13 8.22 0.12
C ILE A 40 -10.14 7.21 0.69
N THR A 41 -10.63 6.13 1.25
CA THR A 41 -9.79 4.98 1.64
C THR A 41 -9.91 3.89 0.59
N THR A 42 -8.78 3.33 0.18
CA THR A 42 -8.71 2.34 -0.90
C THR A 42 -7.57 1.35 -0.67
N ARG A 43 -7.36 0.41 -1.60
CA ARG A 43 -6.35 -0.64 -1.48
C ARG A 43 -5.90 -1.16 -2.82
N GLU A 44 -4.73 -1.77 -2.88
CA GLU A 44 -4.24 -2.59 -4.00
C GLU A 44 -3.81 -3.99 -3.53
N PRO A 45 -4.19 -5.05 -4.29
CA PRO A 45 -5.14 -5.01 -5.40
C PRO A 45 -6.59 -4.94 -4.91
N GLY A 46 -7.49 -4.47 -5.78
CA GLY A 46 -8.93 -4.55 -5.56
C GLY A 46 -9.63 -3.23 -5.25
N GLY A 47 -9.01 -2.08 -5.50
CA GLY A 47 -9.58 -0.75 -5.25
C GLY A 47 -10.73 -0.34 -6.18
N SER A 48 -10.86 -0.97 -7.35
CA SER A 48 -11.91 -0.72 -8.34
C SER A 48 -12.81 -1.95 -8.55
N LEU A 49 -13.89 -1.80 -9.31
CA LEU A 49 -14.78 -2.95 -9.66
C LEU A 49 -14.03 -3.99 -10.47
N LEU A 50 -13.22 -3.58 -11.47
CA LEU A 50 -12.36 -4.49 -12.22
C LEU A 50 -11.28 -5.06 -11.30
N GLY A 51 -10.68 -4.21 -10.47
CA GLY A 51 -9.64 -4.60 -9.51
C GLY A 51 -10.09 -5.71 -8.56
N LYS A 52 -11.36 -5.70 -8.10
CA LYS A 52 -11.89 -6.79 -7.27
C LYS A 52 -11.86 -8.15 -7.99
N LYS A 53 -12.14 -8.17 -9.31
CA LYS A 53 -12.06 -9.40 -10.12
C LYS A 53 -10.61 -9.83 -10.30
N LEU A 54 -9.70 -8.88 -10.60
CA LEU A 54 -8.27 -9.15 -10.71
C LEU A 54 -7.69 -9.67 -9.39
N ARG A 55 -8.08 -9.09 -8.26
CA ARG A 55 -7.69 -9.58 -6.92
C ARG A 55 -8.08 -11.05 -6.73
N GLY A 56 -9.28 -11.45 -7.14
CA GLY A 56 -9.71 -12.85 -7.07
C GLY A 56 -8.78 -13.78 -7.84
N LEU A 57 -8.36 -13.38 -9.05
CA LEU A 57 -7.39 -14.14 -9.86
C LEU A 57 -5.99 -14.17 -9.27
N ILE A 58 -5.53 -13.03 -8.73
CA ILE A 58 -4.18 -12.88 -8.16
C ILE A 58 -4.01 -13.74 -6.91
N LEU A 59 -5.03 -13.79 -6.04
CA LEU A 59 -4.97 -14.43 -4.73
C LEU A 59 -5.56 -15.86 -4.72
N ASP A 60 -6.00 -16.38 -5.87
CA ASP A 60 -6.55 -17.72 -6.00
C ASP A 60 -5.54 -18.80 -5.58
N ASN A 61 -5.93 -19.61 -4.59
CA ASN A 61 -5.11 -20.71 -4.07
C ASN A 61 -5.13 -21.97 -4.95
N ASN A 62 -5.91 -21.98 -6.04
CA ASN A 62 -5.95 -23.14 -6.94
C ASN A 62 -4.64 -23.21 -7.73
N GLU A 63 -3.82 -24.22 -7.47
CA GLU A 63 -2.54 -24.46 -8.14
C GLU A 63 -2.65 -24.52 -9.67
N ASN A 64 -3.79 -24.99 -10.21
CA ASN A 64 -4.02 -25.03 -11.65
C ASN A 64 -4.20 -23.62 -12.27
N ASN A 65 -4.50 -22.62 -11.46
CA ASN A 65 -4.69 -21.22 -11.87
C ASN A 65 -3.51 -20.33 -11.53
N LYS A 66 -2.41 -20.88 -10.98
CA LYS A 66 -1.26 -20.13 -10.53
C LYS A 66 -0.60 -19.39 -11.70
N PRO A 67 -0.60 -18.05 -11.73
CA PRO A 67 0.03 -17.30 -12.78
C PRO A 67 1.56 -17.42 -12.72
N SER A 68 2.23 -17.35 -13.87
CA SER A 68 3.68 -17.14 -13.90
C SER A 68 4.04 -15.79 -13.24
N SER A 69 5.29 -15.63 -12.80
CA SER A 69 5.73 -14.39 -12.15
C SER A 69 5.49 -13.13 -13.01
N LEU A 70 5.68 -13.24 -14.34
CA LEU A 70 5.40 -12.14 -15.25
C LEU A 70 3.90 -11.87 -15.39
N ALA A 71 3.07 -12.91 -15.48
CA ALA A 71 1.61 -12.74 -15.53
C ALA A 71 1.09 -12.13 -14.22
N GLU A 72 1.63 -12.54 -13.05
CA GLU A 72 1.32 -11.95 -11.75
C GLU A 72 1.65 -10.44 -11.75
N LEU A 73 2.84 -10.04 -12.19
CA LEU A 73 3.23 -8.64 -12.34
C LEU A 73 2.24 -7.86 -13.21
N LEU A 74 1.86 -8.41 -14.36
CA LEU A 74 0.94 -7.74 -15.29
C LEU A 74 -0.48 -7.63 -14.74
N LEU A 75 -0.95 -8.60 -13.95
CA LEU A 75 -2.24 -8.53 -13.26
C LEU A 75 -2.27 -7.42 -12.20
N TYR A 76 -1.21 -7.30 -11.38
CA TYR A 76 -1.06 -6.17 -10.45
C TYR A 76 -0.99 -4.84 -11.18
N SER A 77 -0.29 -4.79 -12.30
CA SER A 77 -0.17 -3.59 -13.12
C SER A 77 -1.49 -3.17 -13.74
N ALA A 78 -2.30 -4.13 -14.21
CA ALA A 78 -3.64 -3.88 -14.74
C ALA A 78 -4.60 -3.35 -13.64
N ASP A 79 -4.56 -3.95 -12.44
CA ASP A 79 -5.30 -3.46 -11.27
C ASP A 79 -4.95 -1.99 -10.97
N ARG A 80 -3.65 -1.68 -10.91
CA ARG A 80 -3.16 -0.32 -10.61
C ARG A 80 -3.55 0.69 -11.68
N ALA A 81 -3.42 0.36 -12.96
CA ALA A 81 -3.81 1.25 -14.04
C ALA A 81 -5.29 1.65 -13.94
N GLU A 82 -6.17 0.69 -13.67
CA GLU A 82 -7.60 0.95 -13.46
C GLU A 82 -7.86 1.74 -12.18
N HIS A 83 -7.17 1.38 -11.08
CA HIS A 83 -7.29 2.05 -9.79
C HIS A 83 -6.87 3.53 -9.86
N VAL A 84 -5.73 3.81 -10.50
CA VAL A 84 -5.26 5.18 -10.73
C VAL A 84 -6.27 5.96 -11.56
N SER A 85 -6.72 5.39 -12.68
CA SER A 85 -7.62 6.06 -13.62
C SER A 85 -9.02 6.33 -13.03
N LYS A 86 -9.57 5.38 -12.28
CA LYS A 86 -10.98 5.44 -11.84
C LYS A 86 -11.18 5.96 -10.43
N ILE A 87 -10.17 5.86 -9.56
CA ILE A 87 -10.31 6.18 -8.15
C ILE A 87 -9.33 7.29 -7.74
N ILE A 88 -8.01 7.06 -7.90
CA ILE A 88 -7.02 7.95 -7.29
C ILE A 88 -6.97 9.29 -8.01
N SER A 89 -6.76 9.30 -9.34
CA SER A 89 -6.64 10.55 -10.10
C SER A 89 -7.89 11.42 -10.03
N PRO A 90 -9.12 10.88 -10.16
CA PRO A 90 -10.35 11.69 -10.00
C PRO A 90 -10.46 12.30 -8.60
N ALA A 91 -10.16 11.54 -7.54
CA ALA A 91 -10.21 12.05 -6.17
C ALA A 91 -9.20 13.20 -5.96
N LEU A 92 -7.95 13.00 -6.37
CA LEU A 92 -6.91 14.03 -6.23
C LEU A 92 -7.23 15.29 -7.04
N ASN A 93 -7.81 15.16 -8.23
CA ASN A 93 -8.24 16.28 -9.06
C ASN A 93 -9.43 17.04 -8.44
N ASN A 94 -10.28 16.34 -7.66
CA ASN A 94 -11.35 16.95 -6.87
C ASN A 94 -10.87 17.55 -5.54
N ASN A 95 -9.55 17.60 -5.29
CA ASN A 95 -8.92 18.02 -4.02
C ASN A 95 -9.25 17.11 -2.82
N ASP A 96 -9.72 15.89 -3.07
CA ASP A 96 -9.95 14.90 -2.03
C ASP A 96 -8.62 14.27 -1.57
N TRP A 97 -8.59 13.77 -0.34
CA TRP A 97 -7.47 13.00 0.16
C TRP A 97 -7.69 11.51 -0.14
N VAL A 98 -6.60 10.83 -0.48
CA VAL A 98 -6.62 9.37 -0.71
C VAL A 98 -5.66 8.71 0.25
N ILE A 99 -6.10 7.66 0.94
CA ILE A 99 -5.24 6.73 1.69
C ILE A 99 -5.37 5.36 1.03
N SER A 100 -4.24 4.78 0.61
CA SER A 100 -4.21 3.45 0.04
C SER A 100 -3.44 2.46 0.93
N ASP A 101 -4.04 1.28 1.13
CA ASP A 101 -3.34 0.08 1.58
C ASP A 101 -2.57 -0.46 0.37
N ARG A 102 -1.27 -0.21 0.32
CA ARG A 102 -0.34 -0.48 -0.77
C ARG A 102 -0.50 0.42 -2.00
N PHE A 103 0.59 0.52 -2.76
CA PHE A 103 0.67 1.12 -4.09
C PHE A 103 1.84 0.52 -4.87
N SER A 104 2.41 1.27 -5.82
CA SER A 104 3.43 0.83 -6.79
C SER A 104 4.65 0.15 -6.15
N ASP A 105 5.08 0.59 -4.98
CA ASP A 105 6.28 0.06 -4.33
C ASP A 105 6.08 -1.35 -3.75
N SER A 106 4.84 -1.76 -3.47
CA SER A 106 4.53 -3.17 -3.19
C SER A 106 4.95 -4.07 -4.35
N THR A 107 4.79 -3.64 -5.60
CA THR A 107 5.23 -4.42 -6.78
C THR A 107 6.75 -4.59 -6.82
N LEU A 108 7.51 -3.52 -6.50
CA LEU A 108 8.96 -3.64 -6.37
C LEU A 108 9.36 -4.64 -5.29
N ALA A 109 8.69 -4.61 -4.12
CA ALA A 109 9.00 -5.51 -3.02
C ALA A 109 8.62 -6.96 -3.35
N TYR A 110 7.39 -7.22 -3.79
CA TYR A 110 6.87 -8.58 -4.00
C TYR A 110 7.38 -9.20 -5.32
N GLN A 111 7.20 -8.53 -6.46
CA GLN A 111 7.57 -9.06 -7.76
C GLN A 111 9.06 -8.85 -8.06
N GLY A 112 9.64 -7.75 -7.58
CA GLY A 112 11.08 -7.47 -7.74
C GLY A 112 11.92 -8.30 -6.79
N TYR A 113 11.93 -7.98 -5.52
CA TYR A 113 12.76 -8.67 -4.52
C TYR A 113 12.26 -10.09 -4.23
N GLY A 114 10.95 -10.29 -4.09
CA GLY A 114 10.35 -11.59 -3.81
C GLY A 114 10.49 -12.58 -4.97
N ARG A 115 10.04 -12.21 -6.18
CA ARG A 115 10.03 -13.05 -7.40
C ARG A 115 11.29 -12.94 -8.25
N ASN A 116 12.25 -12.08 -7.91
CA ASN A 116 13.47 -11.81 -8.69
C ASN A 116 13.21 -11.28 -10.10
N ILE A 117 12.12 -10.56 -10.35
CA ILE A 117 11.92 -9.86 -11.62
C ILE A 117 12.84 -8.64 -11.65
N ASN A 118 13.44 -8.37 -12.82
CA ASN A 118 14.32 -7.22 -13.00
C ASN A 118 13.59 -5.92 -12.61
N LEU A 119 14.20 -5.16 -11.68
CA LEU A 119 13.61 -3.93 -11.14
C LEU A 119 13.40 -2.83 -12.19
N GLU A 120 14.21 -2.79 -13.24
CA GLU A 120 14.02 -1.82 -14.34
C GLU A 120 12.77 -2.13 -15.15
N ILE A 121 12.49 -3.41 -15.41
CA ILE A 121 11.25 -3.82 -16.08
C ILE A 121 10.05 -3.36 -15.25
N ILE A 122 10.08 -3.60 -13.94
CA ILE A 122 9.00 -3.18 -13.04
C ILE A 122 8.86 -1.66 -13.07
N LYS A 123 9.94 -0.90 -12.92
CA LYS A 123 9.92 0.57 -12.95
C LYS A 123 9.33 1.13 -14.25
N ASN A 124 9.68 0.52 -15.38
CA ASN A 124 9.15 0.93 -16.68
C ASN A 124 7.64 0.69 -16.78
N ILE A 125 7.16 -0.48 -16.34
CA ILE A 125 5.72 -0.78 -16.29
C ILE A 125 5.02 0.20 -15.32
N GLU A 126 5.56 0.40 -14.12
CA GLU A 126 5.00 1.29 -13.11
C GLU A 126 4.91 2.75 -13.61
N SER A 127 5.90 3.21 -14.39
CA SER A 127 5.86 4.55 -14.98
C SER A 127 4.67 4.75 -15.92
N ILE A 128 4.27 3.68 -16.62
CA ILE A 128 3.12 3.68 -17.53
C ILE A 128 1.80 3.64 -16.73
N VAL A 129 1.69 2.68 -15.81
CA VAL A 129 0.41 2.41 -15.13
C VAL A 129 0.07 3.41 -14.04
N CYS A 130 1.06 4.03 -13.41
CA CYS A 130 0.86 5.09 -12.42
C CYS A 130 0.43 6.44 -13.02
N GLN A 131 0.59 6.64 -14.33
CA GLN A 131 0.11 7.84 -15.06
C GLN A 131 0.55 9.16 -14.38
N GLY A 132 1.77 9.21 -13.87
CA GLY A 132 2.32 10.37 -13.16
C GLY A 132 1.82 10.56 -11.73
N VAL A 133 0.97 9.66 -11.21
CA VAL A 133 0.55 9.69 -9.80
C VAL A 133 1.66 9.11 -8.93
N SER A 134 2.00 9.84 -7.87
CA SER A 134 2.91 9.38 -6.82
C SER A 134 2.40 9.78 -5.44
N PRO A 135 2.70 9.02 -4.39
CA PRO A 135 2.33 9.38 -3.02
C PRO A 135 3.01 10.69 -2.57
N ASP A 136 2.26 11.54 -1.87
CA ASP A 136 2.83 12.69 -1.14
C ASP A 136 3.59 12.22 0.10
N LEU A 137 3.17 11.10 0.69
CA LEU A 137 3.80 10.50 1.87
C LEU A 137 3.53 9.00 1.91
N THR A 138 4.57 8.21 2.21
CA THR A 138 4.46 6.76 2.43
C THR A 138 4.93 6.41 3.84
N PHE A 139 4.12 5.61 4.53
CA PHE A 139 4.47 4.98 5.80
C PHE A 139 4.82 3.52 5.55
N PHE A 140 5.96 3.08 6.05
CA PHE A 140 6.32 1.68 6.11
C PHE A 140 6.12 1.15 7.53
N LEU A 141 5.15 0.26 7.70
CA LEU A 141 4.91 -0.44 8.95
C LEU A 141 5.82 -1.68 9.00
N GLU A 142 6.97 -1.50 9.64
CA GLU A 142 8.01 -2.52 9.72
C GLU A 142 7.69 -3.56 10.79
N ILE A 143 7.70 -4.83 10.40
CA ILE A 143 7.51 -5.99 11.28
C ILE A 143 8.39 -7.14 10.76
N SER A 144 8.80 -8.06 11.63
CA SER A 144 9.52 -9.25 11.17
C SER A 144 8.58 -10.24 10.48
N PRO A 145 9.10 -11.05 9.53
CA PRO A 145 8.31 -12.11 8.89
C PRO A 145 7.71 -13.10 9.89
N GLU A 146 8.45 -13.44 10.95
CA GLU A 146 7.99 -14.36 12.00
C GLU A 146 6.80 -13.78 12.76
N GLU A 147 6.90 -12.51 13.17
CA GLU A 147 5.80 -11.83 13.86
C GLU A 147 4.58 -11.66 12.93
N SER A 148 4.80 -11.37 11.65
CA SER A 148 3.75 -11.33 10.61
C SER A 148 2.98 -12.66 10.55
N ILE A 149 3.69 -13.79 10.43
CA ILE A 149 3.11 -15.14 10.40
C ILE A 149 2.36 -15.42 11.72
N PHE A 150 2.98 -15.11 12.86
CA PHE A 150 2.36 -15.34 14.17
C PHE A 150 1.04 -14.59 14.33
N ARG A 151 0.95 -13.33 13.87
CA ARG A 151 -0.29 -12.54 13.95
C ARG A 151 -1.43 -13.11 13.11
N ARG A 152 -1.10 -13.77 11.99
CA ARG A 152 -2.06 -14.36 11.04
C ARG A 152 -2.29 -15.86 11.20
N LYS A 153 -1.79 -16.47 12.29
CA LYS A 153 -1.85 -17.92 12.53
C LYS A 153 -3.24 -18.55 12.48
N ASN A 154 -4.28 -17.76 12.66
CA ASN A 154 -5.68 -18.21 12.61
C ASN A 154 -6.38 -17.86 11.28
N GLU A 155 -5.67 -17.26 10.33
CA GLU A 155 -6.19 -16.90 9.01
C GLU A 155 -5.85 -17.99 8.00
N ILE A 156 -6.72 -18.19 7.01
CA ILE A 156 -6.40 -19.04 5.86
C ILE A 156 -5.50 -18.21 4.94
N PRO A 157 -4.25 -18.63 4.70
CA PRO A 157 -3.33 -17.86 3.88
C PRO A 157 -3.81 -17.82 2.43
N ASP A 158 -3.66 -16.67 1.78
CA ASP A 158 -3.83 -16.59 0.33
C ASP A 158 -2.58 -17.15 -0.40
N ARG A 159 -2.62 -17.14 -1.73
CA ARG A 159 -1.55 -17.69 -2.57
C ARG A 159 -0.20 -17.01 -2.31
N ILE A 160 -0.17 -15.71 -2.12
CA ILE A 160 1.07 -14.95 -1.87
C ILE A 160 1.61 -15.24 -0.47
N GLU A 161 0.73 -15.32 0.51
CA GLU A 161 1.06 -15.64 1.89
C GLU A 161 1.58 -17.10 2.03
N SER A 162 1.11 -17.99 1.15
CA SER A 162 1.52 -19.41 1.10
C SER A 162 2.92 -19.64 0.53
N GLU A 163 3.60 -18.62 -0.02
CA GLU A 163 4.98 -18.74 -0.55
C GLU A 163 6.05 -18.98 0.54
N GLY A 164 5.68 -18.83 1.79
CA GLY A 164 6.51 -19.18 2.95
C GLY A 164 7.48 -18.09 3.41
N ILE A 165 8.16 -18.39 4.52
CA ILE A 165 8.96 -17.39 5.25
C ILE A 165 10.09 -16.79 4.42
N ARG A 166 10.82 -17.61 3.64
CA ARG A 166 11.95 -17.13 2.81
C ARG A 166 11.51 -16.10 1.75
N PHE A 167 10.31 -16.25 1.23
CA PHE A 167 9.75 -15.26 0.31
C PHE A 167 9.43 -13.97 1.04
N LEU A 168 8.79 -14.04 2.21
CA LEU A 168 8.47 -12.88 3.03
C LEU A 168 9.73 -12.14 3.52
N GLU A 169 10.82 -12.85 3.84
CA GLU A 169 12.12 -12.26 4.19
C GLU A 169 12.65 -11.38 3.06
N LYS A 170 12.64 -11.89 1.81
CA LYS A 170 13.06 -11.13 0.63
C LYS A 170 12.18 -9.90 0.39
N VAL A 171 10.86 -10.06 0.51
CA VAL A 171 9.89 -8.96 0.37
C VAL A 171 10.12 -7.89 1.43
N ASN A 172 10.29 -8.30 2.69
CA ASN A 172 10.51 -7.38 3.81
C ASN A 172 11.83 -6.63 3.66
N GLU A 173 12.90 -7.31 3.24
CA GLU A 173 14.17 -6.66 2.93
C GLU A 173 14.02 -5.68 1.75
N GLY A 174 13.26 -6.07 0.73
CA GLY A 174 12.89 -5.17 -0.38
C GLY A 174 12.22 -3.89 0.12
N PHE A 175 11.24 -3.98 1.01
CA PHE A 175 10.58 -2.82 1.61
C PHE A 175 11.57 -1.93 2.37
N LYS A 176 12.49 -2.49 3.16
CA LYS A 176 13.52 -1.74 3.89
C LYS A 176 14.42 -0.95 2.94
N LEU A 177 14.88 -1.59 1.88
CA LEU A 177 15.73 -0.95 0.87
C LEU A 177 14.99 0.19 0.16
N ILE A 178 13.75 -0.05 -0.27
CA ILE A 178 12.90 0.95 -0.91
C ILE A 178 12.63 2.12 0.05
N ALA A 179 12.26 1.84 1.29
CA ALA A 179 11.98 2.84 2.31
C ALA A 179 13.19 3.75 2.56
N LYS A 180 14.39 3.17 2.64
CA LYS A 180 15.65 3.92 2.76
C LYS A 180 15.92 4.77 1.53
N GLN A 181 15.77 4.20 0.33
CA GLN A 181 16.03 4.89 -0.94
C GLN A 181 15.07 6.07 -1.18
N LYS A 182 13.80 5.89 -0.82
CA LYS A 182 12.73 6.88 -1.03
C LYS A 182 12.45 7.76 0.20
N ASN A 183 13.23 7.59 1.26
CA ASN A 183 13.09 8.34 2.51
C ASN A 183 11.67 8.26 3.11
N TRP A 184 11.10 7.06 3.15
CA TRP A 184 9.80 6.82 3.75
C TRP A 184 9.79 7.01 5.26
N LYS A 185 8.61 7.18 5.82
CA LYS A 185 8.42 7.20 7.28
C LYS A 185 8.28 5.76 7.79
N VAL A 186 9.37 5.24 8.35
CA VAL A 186 9.40 3.89 8.92
C VAL A 186 8.89 3.94 10.35
N ILE A 187 7.94 3.07 10.66
CA ILE A 187 7.32 2.92 11.99
C ILE A 187 7.36 1.44 12.37
N SER A 188 7.93 1.14 13.54
CA SER A 188 7.89 -0.23 14.07
C SER A 188 6.45 -0.64 14.37
N ALA A 189 5.99 -1.69 13.68
CA ALA A 189 4.66 -2.23 13.84
C ALA A 189 4.53 -3.21 15.01
N SER A 190 5.61 -3.49 15.75
CA SER A 190 5.59 -4.28 16.99
C SER A 190 5.08 -3.48 18.20
N GLN A 191 4.88 -2.17 18.04
CA GLN A 191 4.29 -1.30 19.06
C GLN A 191 2.77 -1.51 19.15
N ASN A 192 2.15 -0.98 20.21
CA ASN A 192 0.69 -1.01 20.32
C ASN A 192 0.01 -0.08 19.28
N ILE A 193 -1.22 -0.41 18.91
CA ILE A 193 -1.99 0.26 17.87
C ILE A 193 -2.04 1.78 18.09
N LYS A 194 -2.27 2.24 19.32
CA LYS A 194 -2.41 3.65 19.65
C LYS A 194 -1.11 4.43 19.45
N THR A 195 0.03 3.82 19.82
CA THR A 195 1.35 4.43 19.63
C THR A 195 1.66 4.62 18.15
N ILE A 196 1.44 3.57 17.33
CA ILE A 196 1.62 3.64 15.89
C ILE A 196 0.72 4.73 15.28
N SER A 197 -0.56 4.74 15.66
CA SER A 197 -1.54 5.72 15.19
C SER A 197 -1.10 7.16 15.52
N ASN A 198 -0.60 7.40 16.73
CA ASN A 198 -0.12 8.73 17.13
C ASN A 198 1.10 9.17 16.31
N GLN A 199 2.07 8.29 16.06
CA GLN A 199 3.25 8.59 15.23
C GLN A 199 2.85 8.95 13.80
N ILE A 200 1.86 8.23 13.21
CA ILE A 200 1.33 8.55 11.90
C ILE A 200 0.65 9.93 11.91
N LYS A 201 -0.22 10.21 12.90
CA LYS A 201 -0.94 11.48 13.03
C LYS A 201 0.00 12.66 13.20
N GLU A 202 1.01 12.56 14.07
CA GLU A 202 2.04 13.58 14.25
C GLU A 202 2.83 13.84 12.97
N THR A 203 3.19 12.76 12.26
CA THR A 203 3.88 12.88 10.98
C THR A 203 3.03 13.61 9.95
N LEU A 204 1.73 13.31 9.87
CA LEU A 204 0.81 14.01 8.96
C LEU A 204 0.68 15.48 9.31
N LEU A 205 0.54 15.84 10.60
CA LEU A 205 0.45 17.23 11.06
C LEU A 205 1.73 18.02 10.73
N ASN A 206 2.89 17.40 10.84
CA ASN A 206 4.18 18.04 10.57
C ASN A 206 4.43 18.21 9.06
N ASN A 207 3.98 17.28 8.22
CA ASN A 207 4.18 17.37 6.77
C ASN A 207 3.10 18.21 6.06
N PHE A 208 1.93 18.31 6.63
CA PHE A 208 0.78 19.04 6.07
C PHE A 208 0.23 20.02 7.11
N PRO A 209 0.96 21.10 7.42
CA PRO A 209 0.53 22.05 8.45
C PRO A 209 -0.83 22.67 8.08
N LYS A 210 -1.67 22.86 9.09
CA LYS A 210 -2.91 23.62 8.95
C LYS A 210 -2.55 25.03 8.47
N LYS A 211 -3.17 25.48 7.40
CA LYS A 211 -3.16 26.91 7.12
C LYS A 211 -4.19 27.56 8.04
N ASN A 212 -3.76 28.50 8.87
CA ASN A 212 -4.68 29.41 9.51
C ASN A 212 -5.42 30.13 8.38
N ASP A 213 -6.74 29.95 8.33
CA ASP A 213 -7.64 30.73 7.47
C ASP A 213 -7.63 32.20 7.88
#